data_b5eaf2aa301c0ec165b8bb605d2d6a6d
#
_entry.id   b5eaf2aa301c0ec165b8bb605d2d6a6d
#
_cell.length_a   1.000
_cell.length_b   1.000
_cell.length_c   1.000
_cell.angle_alpha   90.00
_cell.angle_beta   90.00
_cell.angle_gamma   90.00
#
_symmetry.space_group_name_H-M   'P 1'
#
loop_
_entity.id
_entity.type
_entity.pdbx_description
1 polymer ?
#
loop_
_entity_poly.entity_id
_entity_poly.type
_entity_poly.pdbx_seq_one_letter_code
_entity_poly.pdbx_strand_id
1 'polypeptide(L)'
;FGEHDVLKTIQLMPGVQSGTEGFSGIYVRGGGPEENLLLLDGISLYSAEHLLGILSIFQPEAVKKVTLYKGSFPGRYGGRISSIIDIRTNDGNLKEFHGTVGIGALTDKIHLEGPIIKDKLAFSISGRALHSFLYTPIIHRLADKPVNYYFYDLNGKLTWRISDKDRLFFNVYHGRDLFYYKDSIEDSFPFYKDEDIDEG
;
A
#
# COMPACT_ATOMS: atom_id res chain seq x y z
N PHE A 1 4.01 -5.34 -14.56
CA PHE A 1 4.77 -4.11 -14.34
C PHE A 1 6.14 -4.34 -13.67
N GLY A 2 6.60 -5.60 -13.54
CA GLY A 2 7.94 -5.93 -13.01
C GLY A 2 8.12 -5.76 -11.50
N GLU A 3 7.08 -5.41 -10.75
CA GLU A 3 7.12 -5.34 -9.30
C GLU A 3 6.54 -6.60 -8.66
N HIS A 4 7.27 -7.14 -7.70
CA HIS A 4 6.74 -8.16 -6.81
C HIS A 4 5.71 -7.51 -5.86
N ASP A 5 4.51 -8.04 -5.83
CA ASP A 5 3.44 -7.56 -4.97
C ASP A 5 2.99 -8.67 -4.02
N VAL A 6 2.91 -8.35 -2.73
CA VAL A 6 2.57 -9.32 -1.68
C VAL A 6 1.16 -9.86 -1.86
N LEU A 7 0.17 -8.99 -2.16
CA LEU A 7 -1.21 -9.42 -2.35
C LEU A 7 -1.36 -10.27 -3.62
N LYS A 8 -0.69 -9.91 -4.70
CA LYS A 8 -0.66 -10.72 -5.93
C LYS A 8 -0.02 -12.09 -5.72
N THR A 9 0.98 -12.18 -4.84
CA THR A 9 1.54 -13.48 -4.46
C THR A 9 0.53 -14.33 -3.68
N ILE A 10 -0.29 -13.72 -2.81
CA ILE A 10 -1.35 -14.41 -2.08
C ILE A 10 -2.44 -14.92 -3.05
N GLN A 11 -2.75 -14.19 -4.13
CA GLN A 11 -3.70 -14.62 -5.16
C GLN A 11 -3.32 -15.94 -5.84
N LEU A 12 -2.04 -16.32 -5.82
CA LEU A 12 -1.58 -17.62 -6.35
C LEU A 12 -1.87 -18.80 -5.43
N MET A 13 -2.34 -18.56 -4.20
CA MET A 13 -2.62 -19.62 -3.25
C MET A 13 -3.95 -20.34 -3.57
N PRO A 14 -4.05 -21.67 -3.37
CA PRO A 14 -5.29 -22.40 -3.59
C PRO A 14 -6.47 -21.81 -2.80
N GLY A 15 -7.61 -21.61 -3.46
CA GLY A 15 -8.84 -21.05 -2.86
C GLY A 15 -8.80 -19.53 -2.66
N VAL A 16 -7.84 -18.85 -3.28
CA VAL A 16 -7.78 -17.41 -3.42
C VAL A 16 -7.92 -17.05 -4.89
N GLN A 17 -8.67 -16.03 -5.19
CA GLN A 17 -8.89 -15.55 -6.55
C GLN A 17 -8.65 -14.04 -6.62
N SER A 18 -8.17 -13.56 -7.76
CA SER A 18 -8.22 -12.15 -8.12
C SER A 18 -9.61 -11.85 -8.73
N GLY A 19 -10.19 -10.70 -8.44
CA GLY A 19 -11.43 -10.29 -9.07
C GLY A 19 -11.20 -9.92 -10.54
N THR A 20 -10.40 -8.89 -10.76
CA THR A 20 -10.01 -8.43 -12.09
C THR A 20 -8.53 -8.65 -12.28
N GLU A 21 -8.13 -9.15 -13.45
CA GLU A 21 -6.72 -9.37 -13.75
C GLU A 21 -5.92 -8.06 -13.64
N GLY A 22 -4.79 -8.13 -12.94
CA GLY A 22 -3.92 -6.98 -12.71
C GLY A 22 -4.22 -6.19 -11.43
N PHE A 23 -5.36 -6.43 -10.77
CA PHE A 23 -5.72 -5.76 -9.51
C PHE A 23 -5.32 -6.60 -8.29
N SER A 24 -5.10 -5.93 -7.15
CA SER A 24 -4.69 -6.57 -5.88
C SER A 24 -5.86 -7.07 -5.02
N GLY A 25 -7.10 -6.87 -5.45
CA GLY A 25 -8.28 -7.38 -4.73
C GLY A 25 -8.21 -8.89 -4.50
N ILE A 26 -8.51 -9.32 -3.28
CA ILE A 26 -8.41 -10.72 -2.85
C ILE A 26 -9.79 -11.27 -2.56
N TYR A 27 -10.17 -12.33 -3.23
CA TYR A 27 -11.39 -13.10 -3.03
C TYR A 27 -11.04 -14.47 -2.46
N VAL A 28 -11.50 -14.76 -1.26
CA VAL A 28 -11.17 -16.02 -0.57
C VAL A 28 -12.43 -16.85 -0.39
N ARG A 29 -12.44 -18.04 -0.97
CA ARG A 29 -13.55 -19.02 -0.87
C ARG A 29 -14.94 -18.40 -1.20
N GLY A 30 -14.98 -17.51 -2.18
CA GLY A 30 -16.20 -16.83 -2.62
C GLY A 30 -16.54 -15.56 -1.84
N GLY A 31 -15.81 -15.21 -0.81
CA GLY A 31 -15.97 -13.94 -0.11
C GLY A 31 -15.24 -12.80 -0.81
N GLY A 32 -15.82 -11.59 -0.76
CA GLY A 32 -15.27 -10.37 -1.36
C GLY A 32 -14.09 -9.76 -0.62
N PRO A 33 -13.41 -8.77 -1.22
CA PRO A 33 -12.26 -8.11 -0.59
C PRO A 33 -12.59 -7.46 0.75
N GLU A 34 -13.80 -6.90 0.88
CA GLU A 34 -14.31 -6.26 2.10
C GLU A 34 -14.58 -7.25 3.24
N GLU A 35 -14.70 -8.54 2.93
CA GLU A 35 -14.90 -9.60 3.91
C GLU A 35 -13.60 -10.17 4.48
N ASN A 36 -12.46 -9.73 3.98
CA ASN A 36 -11.14 -10.10 4.46
C ASN A 36 -10.65 -9.13 5.53
N LEU A 37 -10.08 -9.65 6.61
CA LEU A 37 -9.38 -8.86 7.60
C LEU A 37 -7.90 -8.76 7.21
N LEU A 38 -7.47 -7.58 6.85
CA LEU A 38 -6.08 -7.31 6.52
C LEU A 38 -5.39 -6.64 7.70
N LEU A 39 -4.31 -7.25 8.16
CA LEU A 39 -3.54 -6.77 9.31
C LEU A 39 -2.10 -6.49 8.91
N LEU A 40 -1.59 -5.33 9.33
CA LEU A 40 -0.16 -4.99 9.28
C LEU A 40 0.35 -4.87 10.72
N ASP A 41 1.22 -5.79 11.11
CA ASP A 41 1.74 -5.90 12.49
C ASP A 41 0.63 -5.92 13.57
N GLY A 42 -0.55 -6.50 13.23
CA GLY A 42 -1.70 -6.61 14.13
C GLY A 42 -2.66 -5.42 14.10
N ILE A 43 -2.39 -4.40 13.30
CA ILE A 43 -3.26 -3.24 13.10
C ILE A 43 -4.13 -3.48 11.86
N SER A 44 -5.44 -3.31 11.98
CA SER A 44 -6.38 -3.47 10.87
C SER A 44 -6.22 -2.35 9.84
N LEU A 45 -6.10 -2.74 8.58
CA LEU A 45 -6.07 -1.83 7.45
C LEU A 45 -7.42 -1.86 6.74
N TYR A 46 -7.92 -0.68 6.39
CA TYR A 46 -9.18 -0.52 5.64
C TYR A 46 -8.92 -0.46 4.13
N SER A 47 -7.81 0.13 3.73
CA SER A 47 -7.35 0.15 2.34
C SER A 47 -5.89 -0.27 2.32
N ALA A 48 -5.55 -1.19 1.42
CA ALA A 48 -4.21 -1.73 1.30
C ALA A 48 -3.69 -1.62 -0.13
N GLU A 49 -4.19 -0.65 -0.87
CA GLU A 49 -3.98 -0.57 -2.31
C GLU A 49 -3.71 0.87 -2.75
N HIS A 50 -2.86 1.00 -3.77
CA HIS A 50 -2.59 2.21 -4.51
C HIS A 50 -3.03 2.06 -5.97
N LEU A 51 -3.10 3.15 -6.72
CA LEU A 51 -3.47 3.15 -8.15
C LEU A 51 -4.78 2.41 -8.40
N LEU A 52 -5.83 2.72 -7.61
CA LEU A 52 -7.15 2.11 -7.75
C LEU A 52 -7.12 0.57 -7.68
N GLY A 53 -6.20 0.00 -6.89
CA GLY A 53 -6.08 -1.44 -6.69
C GLY A 53 -5.03 -2.14 -7.56
N ILE A 54 -4.20 -1.42 -8.30
CA ILE A 54 -3.15 -2.02 -9.14
C ILE A 54 -1.94 -2.47 -8.32
N LEU A 55 -1.57 -1.72 -7.27
CA LEU A 55 -0.44 -2.01 -6.39
C LEU A 55 -0.90 -2.10 -4.93
N SER A 56 -0.35 -3.06 -4.19
CA SER A 56 -0.55 -3.09 -2.74
C SER A 56 0.38 -2.11 -2.02
N ILE A 57 -0.02 -1.71 -0.80
CA ILE A 57 0.82 -0.88 0.07
C ILE A 57 2.04 -1.65 0.64
N PHE A 58 2.07 -2.98 0.48
CA PHE A 58 3.09 -3.82 1.07
C PHE A 58 4.35 -3.88 0.22
N GLN A 59 5.46 -3.50 0.83
CA GLN A 59 6.79 -3.60 0.22
C GLN A 59 7.39 -4.96 0.57
N PRO A 60 7.68 -5.85 -0.40
CA PRO A 60 8.21 -7.18 -0.13
C PRO A 60 9.48 -7.17 0.72
N GLU A 61 10.33 -6.15 0.53
CA GLU A 61 11.58 -5.97 1.27
C GLU A 61 11.37 -5.71 2.77
N ALA A 62 10.23 -5.08 3.11
CA ALA A 62 9.84 -4.81 4.49
C ALA A 62 9.07 -5.96 5.15
N VAL A 63 8.57 -6.92 4.36
CA VAL A 63 7.71 -8.00 4.86
C VAL A 63 8.55 -9.18 5.33
N LYS A 64 8.38 -9.56 6.59
CA LYS A 64 8.99 -10.74 7.22
C LYS A 64 8.16 -11.99 7.02
N LYS A 65 6.84 -11.88 7.15
CA LYS A 65 5.93 -13.02 7.14
C LYS A 65 4.54 -12.61 6.71
N VAL A 66 3.90 -13.46 5.91
CA VAL A 66 2.48 -13.39 5.60
C VAL A 66 1.81 -14.67 6.08
N THR A 67 0.70 -14.54 6.80
CA THR A 67 -0.12 -15.65 7.25
C THR A 67 -1.55 -15.46 6.76
N LEU A 68 -2.04 -16.40 5.97
CA LEU A 68 -3.41 -16.39 5.46
C LEU A 68 -4.23 -17.46 6.18
N TYR A 69 -5.30 -17.04 6.86
CA TYR A 69 -6.31 -17.93 7.45
C TYR A 69 -7.54 -17.93 6.53
N LYS A 70 -7.84 -19.07 5.93
CA LYS A 70 -8.94 -19.25 4.97
C LYS A 70 -10.16 -19.97 5.62
N GLY A 71 -10.67 -19.50 6.69
CA GLY A 71 -11.71 -20.16 7.51
C GLY A 71 -11.22 -20.32 8.93
N SER A 72 -11.81 -21.03 9.81
CA SER A 72 -11.45 -21.26 11.23
C SER A 72 -10.33 -20.39 11.78
N PHE A 73 -10.68 -19.18 12.20
CA PHE A 73 -9.70 -18.22 12.72
C PHE A 73 -9.52 -18.40 14.22
N PRO A 74 -8.34 -18.11 14.78
CA PRO A 74 -8.17 -17.96 16.21
C PRO A 74 -9.13 -16.90 16.77
N GLY A 75 -9.71 -17.15 17.97
CA GLY A 75 -10.73 -16.27 18.58
C GLY A 75 -10.28 -14.82 18.84
N ARG A 76 -8.98 -14.53 18.74
CA ARG A 76 -8.45 -13.17 18.83
C ARG A 76 -8.78 -12.29 17.61
N TYR A 77 -9.19 -12.89 16.52
CA TYR A 77 -9.55 -12.19 15.28
C TYR A 77 -11.07 -12.13 15.15
N GLY A 78 -11.59 -10.98 14.76
CA GLY A 78 -13.02 -10.76 14.56
C GLY A 78 -13.29 -9.69 13.51
N GLY A 79 -14.59 -9.45 13.26
CA GLY A 79 -15.02 -8.35 12.38
C GLY A 79 -14.98 -8.62 10.88
N ARG A 80 -14.56 -9.81 10.46
CA ARG A 80 -14.59 -10.26 9.05
C ARG A 80 -14.93 -11.74 8.98
N ILE A 81 -15.51 -12.18 7.87
CA ILE A 81 -16.11 -13.51 7.74
C ILE A 81 -15.41 -14.43 6.74
N SER A 82 -14.67 -13.88 5.78
CA SER A 82 -14.06 -14.68 4.70
C SER A 82 -12.66 -15.15 5.08
N SER A 83 -11.73 -14.24 5.31
CA SER A 83 -10.33 -14.60 5.61
C SER A 83 -9.63 -13.57 6.49
N ILE A 84 -8.45 -13.95 6.99
CA ILE A 84 -7.55 -13.06 7.71
C ILE A 84 -6.18 -13.15 7.06
N ILE A 85 -5.64 -12.00 6.67
CA ILE A 85 -4.33 -11.83 6.09
C ILE A 85 -3.49 -11.05 7.11
N ASP A 86 -2.65 -11.75 7.87
CA ASP A 86 -1.77 -11.16 8.89
C ASP A 86 -0.36 -11.00 8.29
N ILE A 87 0.00 -9.76 8.02
CA ILE A 87 1.29 -9.36 7.46
C ILE A 87 2.15 -8.79 8.58
N ARG A 88 3.34 -9.35 8.74
CA ARG A 88 4.34 -8.90 9.71
C ARG A 88 5.53 -8.31 9.00
N THR A 89 5.93 -7.12 9.42
CA THR A 89 7.13 -6.46 8.92
C THR A 89 8.39 -6.95 9.62
N ASN A 90 9.55 -6.66 9.03
CA ASN A 90 10.85 -6.99 9.61
C ASN A 90 11.02 -6.31 10.96
N ASP A 91 11.58 -7.06 11.93
CA ASP A 91 11.80 -6.56 13.29
C ASP A 91 13.06 -5.70 13.40
N GLY A 92 13.84 -5.60 12.31
CA GLY A 92 15.17 -5.02 12.32
C GLY A 92 16.24 -6.00 12.82
N ASN A 93 17.49 -5.75 12.43
CA ASN A 93 18.62 -6.57 12.82
C ASN A 93 19.27 -5.99 14.09
N LEU A 94 19.38 -6.82 15.12
CA LEU A 94 19.97 -6.42 16.42
C LEU A 94 21.52 -6.38 16.41
N LYS A 95 22.18 -6.90 15.36
CA LYS A 95 23.63 -7.09 15.31
C LYS A 95 24.31 -6.25 14.26
N GLU A 96 23.73 -6.16 13.08
CA GLU A 96 24.35 -5.60 11.88
C GLU A 96 23.39 -4.69 11.14
N PHE A 97 23.94 -3.73 10.38
CA PHE A 97 23.16 -2.89 9.49
C PHE A 97 23.00 -3.58 8.14
N HIS A 98 21.78 -3.56 7.63
CA HIS A 98 21.44 -4.01 6.29
C HIS A 98 20.67 -2.91 5.58
N GLY A 99 20.84 -2.83 4.27
CA GLY A 99 20.12 -1.88 3.45
C GLY A 99 19.91 -2.42 2.06
N THR A 100 18.76 -2.11 1.50
CA THR A 100 18.41 -2.42 0.11
C THR A 100 17.85 -1.17 -0.54
N VAL A 101 18.33 -0.85 -1.73
CA VAL A 101 17.79 0.20 -2.60
C VAL A 101 17.35 -0.47 -3.88
N GLY A 102 16.13 -0.22 -4.29
CA GLY A 102 15.56 -0.70 -5.55
C GLY A 102 15.12 0.49 -6.40
N ILE A 103 15.57 0.52 -7.65
CA ILE A 103 15.09 1.46 -8.65
C ILE A 103 14.28 0.64 -9.64
N GLY A 104 12.98 0.84 -9.66
CA GLY A 104 12.05 0.10 -10.51
C GLY A 104 11.56 0.91 -11.69
N ALA A 105 10.83 0.26 -12.60
CA ALA A 105 10.21 0.97 -13.72
C ALA A 105 9.08 1.90 -13.25
N LEU A 106 8.38 1.57 -12.17
CA LEU A 106 7.25 2.34 -11.63
C LEU A 106 7.61 3.06 -10.33
N THR A 107 8.32 2.40 -9.43
CA THR A 107 8.59 2.92 -8.09
C THR A 107 10.03 2.74 -7.68
N ASP A 108 10.52 3.67 -6.89
CA ASP A 108 11.75 3.52 -6.11
C ASP A 108 11.43 3.02 -4.73
N LYS A 109 12.35 2.22 -4.19
CA LYS A 109 12.24 1.60 -2.87
C LYS A 109 13.53 1.73 -2.10
N ILE A 110 13.38 1.89 -0.80
CA ILE A 110 14.48 1.83 0.15
C ILE A 110 14.05 1.01 1.35
N HIS A 111 14.93 0.16 1.84
CA HIS A 111 14.78 -0.54 3.10
C HIS A 111 16.09 -0.49 3.87
N LEU A 112 16.03 -0.07 5.11
CA LEU A 112 17.18 0.03 6.02
C LEU A 112 16.81 -0.60 7.35
N GLU A 113 17.69 -1.42 7.91
CA GLU A 113 17.54 -2.00 9.23
C GLU A 113 18.88 -2.09 9.96
N GLY A 114 18.85 -2.08 11.27
CA GLY A 114 20.06 -2.24 12.06
C GLY A 114 19.87 -1.97 13.54
N PRO A 115 20.93 -2.17 14.34
CA PRO A 115 20.91 -1.92 15.78
C PRO A 115 21.07 -0.43 16.09
N ILE A 116 20.15 0.10 16.91
CA ILE A 116 20.36 1.37 17.63
C ILE A 116 21.22 1.09 18.86
N ILE A 117 20.90 0.01 19.58
CA ILE A 117 21.68 -0.53 20.69
C ILE A 117 21.88 -2.01 20.40
N LYS A 118 23.11 -2.42 20.19
CA LYS A 118 23.46 -3.80 19.85
C LYS A 118 22.84 -4.80 20.83
N ASP A 119 22.25 -5.86 20.30
CA ASP A 119 21.55 -6.94 20.99
C ASP A 119 20.29 -6.51 21.79
N LYS A 120 19.94 -5.21 21.82
CA LYS A 120 18.81 -4.70 22.61
C LYS A 120 17.75 -3.95 21.81
N LEU A 121 18.15 -2.99 20.99
CA LEU A 121 17.22 -2.12 20.28
C LEU A 121 17.57 -2.08 18.80
N ALA A 122 16.66 -2.44 17.95
CA ALA A 122 16.81 -2.39 16.50
C ALA A 122 15.71 -1.52 15.86
N PHE A 123 16.01 -1.01 14.68
CA PHE A 123 15.06 -0.35 13.81
C PHE A 123 14.94 -1.08 12.47
N SER A 124 13.80 -0.92 11.82
CA SER A 124 13.55 -1.26 10.42
C SER A 124 12.75 -0.12 9.82
N ILE A 125 13.23 0.47 8.74
CA ILE A 125 12.56 1.56 8.03
C ILE A 125 12.53 1.20 6.56
N SER A 126 11.36 1.38 5.93
CA SER A 126 11.22 1.22 4.50
C SER A 126 10.39 2.35 3.90
N GLY A 127 10.73 2.73 2.69
CA GLY A 127 10.03 3.73 1.92
C GLY A 127 9.87 3.31 0.47
N ARG A 128 8.76 3.71 -0.15
CA ARG A 128 8.49 3.53 -1.56
C ARG A 128 7.81 4.79 -2.11
N ALA A 129 8.15 5.18 -3.32
CA ALA A 129 7.50 6.28 -4.00
C ALA A 129 7.37 6.02 -5.50
N LEU A 130 6.29 6.51 -6.11
CA LEU A 130 6.05 6.40 -7.55
C LEU A 130 6.89 7.44 -8.31
N HIS A 131 7.50 7.01 -9.41
CA HIS A 131 8.16 7.89 -10.37
C HIS A 131 7.18 8.64 -11.28
N SER A 132 6.52 9.67 -10.79
CA SER A 132 5.57 10.42 -11.61
C SER A 132 6.21 11.07 -12.83
N PHE A 133 7.47 11.53 -12.73
CA PHE A 133 8.16 12.25 -13.79
C PHE A 133 8.38 11.42 -15.07
N LEU A 134 8.44 10.10 -14.99
CA LEU A 134 8.61 9.22 -16.15
C LEU A 134 7.31 9.03 -16.93
N TYR A 135 6.17 9.02 -16.26
CA TYR A 135 4.88 8.72 -16.90
C TYR A 135 4.08 9.95 -17.24
N THR A 136 4.24 11.03 -16.47
CA THR A 136 3.51 12.28 -16.70
C THR A 136 3.60 12.75 -18.15
N PRO A 137 4.78 12.82 -18.81
CA PRO A 137 4.86 13.25 -20.20
C PRO A 137 4.15 12.30 -21.18
N ILE A 138 4.17 10.99 -20.88
CA ILE A 138 3.53 9.98 -21.71
C ILE A 138 2.02 10.04 -21.56
N ILE A 139 1.53 10.13 -20.32
CA ILE A 139 0.11 10.23 -20.02
C ILE A 139 -0.47 11.52 -20.61
N HIS A 140 0.19 12.65 -20.45
CA HIS A 140 -0.25 13.94 -21.03
C HIS A 140 -0.30 13.92 -22.57
N ARG A 141 0.54 13.09 -23.20
CA ARG A 141 0.52 12.95 -24.67
C ARG A 141 -0.58 12.04 -25.17
N LEU A 142 -1.00 11.07 -24.35
CA LEU A 142 -2.02 10.07 -24.70
C LEU A 142 -3.42 10.47 -24.24
N ALA A 143 -3.51 11.26 -23.18
CA ALA A 143 -4.77 11.76 -22.64
C ALA A 143 -4.97 13.23 -23.05
N ASP A 144 -6.18 13.55 -23.50
CA ASP A 144 -6.54 14.96 -23.85
C ASP A 144 -6.51 15.91 -22.65
N LYS A 145 -6.44 15.34 -21.44
CA LYS A 145 -6.46 16.09 -20.17
C LYS A 145 -5.27 15.73 -19.30
N PRO A 146 -4.65 16.72 -18.62
CA PRO A 146 -3.54 16.46 -17.71
C PRO A 146 -4.03 15.73 -16.46
N VAL A 147 -3.62 14.47 -16.34
CA VAL A 147 -3.84 13.63 -15.17
C VAL A 147 -2.49 13.33 -14.53
N ASN A 148 -2.34 13.67 -13.26
CA ASN A 148 -1.16 13.33 -12.49
C ASN A 148 -1.55 12.47 -11.29
N TYR A 149 -0.84 11.40 -11.09
CA TYR A 149 -0.96 10.53 -9.93
C TYR A 149 0.40 10.34 -9.26
N TYR A 150 0.41 10.40 -7.95
CA TYR A 150 1.60 10.19 -7.13
C TYR A 150 1.20 9.47 -5.86
N PHE A 151 2.04 8.53 -5.40
CA PHE A 151 1.90 7.94 -4.09
C PHE A 151 3.25 7.69 -3.43
N TYR A 152 3.22 7.56 -2.13
CA TYR A 152 4.35 7.08 -1.35
C TYR A 152 3.89 6.32 -0.12
N ASP A 153 4.76 5.41 0.34
CA ASP A 153 4.62 4.62 1.55
C ASP A 153 5.85 4.76 2.42
N LEU A 154 5.62 4.87 3.71
CA LEU A 154 6.67 4.83 4.73
C LEU A 154 6.26 3.84 5.82
N ASN A 155 7.14 2.90 6.12
CA ASN A 155 7.02 1.98 7.24
C ASN A 155 8.19 2.17 8.19
N GLY A 156 7.91 2.17 9.49
CA GLY A 156 8.92 2.21 10.52
C GLY A 156 8.58 1.26 11.66
N LYS A 157 9.57 0.53 12.13
CA LYS A 157 9.44 -0.37 13.27
C LYS A 157 10.64 -0.25 14.19
N LEU A 158 10.37 -0.14 15.48
CA LEU A 158 11.36 -0.27 16.54
C LEU A 158 11.07 -1.55 17.31
N THR A 159 12.11 -2.33 17.55
CA THR A 159 12.04 -3.56 18.32
C THR A 159 12.99 -3.45 19.50
N TRP A 160 12.42 -3.41 20.69
CA TRP A 160 13.17 -3.35 21.94
C TRP A 160 13.09 -4.68 22.68
N ARG A 161 14.23 -5.36 22.80
CA ARG A 161 14.40 -6.54 23.63
C ARG A 161 14.69 -6.08 25.06
N ILE A 162 13.65 -6.02 25.90
CA ILE A 162 13.75 -5.60 27.30
C ILE A 162 14.46 -6.68 28.12
N SER A 163 14.07 -7.95 27.89
CA SER A 163 14.66 -9.14 28.51
C SER A 163 14.70 -10.29 27.51
N ASP A 164 15.14 -11.48 27.94
CA ASP A 164 15.10 -12.69 27.11
C ASP A 164 13.65 -13.16 26.82
N LYS A 165 12.70 -12.74 27.63
CA LYS A 165 11.29 -13.12 27.53
C LYS A 165 10.41 -12.00 26.97
N ASP A 166 10.82 -10.75 27.10
CA ASP A 166 9.99 -9.59 26.82
C ASP A 166 10.54 -8.76 25.67
N ARG A 167 9.68 -8.48 24.71
CA ARG A 167 9.97 -7.60 23.57
C ARG A 167 8.84 -6.60 23.40
N LEU A 168 9.21 -5.35 23.18
CA LEU A 168 8.28 -4.27 22.84
C LEU A 168 8.49 -3.90 21.39
N PHE A 169 7.39 -3.71 20.67
CA PHE A 169 7.36 -3.26 19.29
C PHE A 169 6.64 -1.94 19.18
N PHE A 170 7.22 -1.00 18.46
CA PHE A 170 6.56 0.23 18.08
C PHE A 170 6.55 0.29 16.55
N ASN A 171 5.34 0.37 15.96
CA ASN A 171 5.15 0.34 14.51
C ASN A 171 4.48 1.64 14.05
N VAL A 172 4.95 2.17 12.95
CA VAL A 172 4.38 3.32 12.26
C VAL A 172 4.23 2.99 10.78
N TYR A 173 3.07 3.28 10.23
CA TYR A 173 2.83 3.27 8.80
C TYR A 173 2.23 4.61 8.38
N HIS A 174 2.74 5.17 7.30
CA HIS A 174 2.17 6.33 6.64
C HIS A 174 2.21 6.13 5.13
N GLY A 175 1.04 6.23 4.49
CA GLY A 175 0.89 6.19 3.04
C GLY A 175 0.03 7.35 2.57
N ARG A 176 0.28 7.83 1.37
CA ARG A 176 -0.50 8.88 0.76
C ARG A 176 -0.62 8.68 -0.75
N ASP A 177 -1.84 8.83 -1.25
CA ASP A 177 -2.18 8.93 -2.66
C ASP A 177 -2.57 10.37 -2.99
N LEU A 178 -2.04 10.88 -4.10
CA LEU A 178 -2.35 12.20 -4.62
C LEU A 178 -2.76 12.06 -6.09
N PHE A 179 -4.00 12.44 -6.37
CA PHE A 179 -4.54 12.43 -7.71
C PHE A 179 -4.88 13.87 -8.10
N TYR A 180 -4.27 14.35 -9.17
CA TYR A 180 -4.53 15.68 -9.73
C TYR A 180 -5.18 15.52 -11.09
N TYR A 181 -6.36 16.06 -11.22
CA TYR A 181 -7.10 16.16 -12.46
C TYR A 181 -7.42 17.62 -12.72
N LYS A 182 -6.98 18.17 -13.85
CA LYS A 182 -7.34 19.50 -14.28
C LYS A 182 -8.37 19.38 -15.40
N ASP A 183 -9.63 19.60 -15.08
CA ASP A 183 -10.67 19.79 -16.07
C ASP A 183 -10.68 21.25 -16.48
N SER A 184 -10.39 21.55 -17.73
CA SER A 184 -10.76 22.84 -18.32
C SER A 184 -12.24 22.72 -18.66
N ILE A 185 -13.10 23.07 -17.73
CA ILE A 185 -14.47 23.40 -18.06
C ILE A 185 -14.34 24.69 -18.86
N GLU A 186 -14.11 24.60 -20.17
CA GLU A 186 -14.51 25.64 -21.08
C GLU A 186 -16.02 25.69 -20.99
N ASP A 187 -16.53 26.85 -20.58
CA ASP A 187 -17.94 27.18 -20.51
C ASP A 187 -18.63 26.91 -21.86
N SER A 188 -19.08 25.69 -22.02
CA SER A 188 -20.00 25.29 -23.08
C SER A 188 -21.36 24.94 -22.48
N PHE A 189 -21.87 25.88 -21.67
CA PHE A 189 -23.30 25.98 -21.45
C PHE A 189 -23.88 27.06 -22.39
N PRO A 190 -24.44 26.67 -23.54
CA PRO A 190 -25.00 27.65 -24.50
C PRO A 190 -26.39 28.18 -24.10
N PHE A 191 -26.74 28.15 -22.81
CA PHE A 191 -28.10 28.49 -22.37
C PHE A 191 -28.19 29.62 -21.33
N TYR A 192 -27.15 30.41 -21.15
CA TYR A 192 -27.29 31.70 -20.46
C TYR A 192 -26.80 32.78 -21.35
N LYS A 193 -27.69 33.29 -22.21
CA LYS A 193 -27.60 34.61 -22.81
C LYS A 193 -28.19 35.55 -21.77
N ASP A 194 -27.37 36.38 -21.14
CA ASP A 194 -27.84 37.57 -20.43
C ASP A 194 -28.60 38.43 -21.43
N GLU A 195 -29.93 38.44 -21.33
CA GLU A 195 -30.72 39.48 -21.95
C GLU A 195 -30.48 40.75 -21.13
N ASP A 196 -29.76 41.67 -21.73
CA ASP A 196 -29.65 43.04 -21.26
C ASP A 196 -31.07 43.59 -21.08
N ILE A 197 -31.51 43.74 -19.85
CA ILE A 197 -32.71 44.49 -19.50
C ILE A 197 -32.34 45.97 -19.62
N ASP A 198 -32.62 46.51 -20.78
CA ASP A 198 -32.62 47.96 -21.01
C ASP A 198 -33.80 48.54 -20.24
N GLU A 199 -33.53 49.15 -19.08
CA GLU A 199 -34.49 50.02 -18.40
C GLU A 199 -34.48 51.39 -19.06
N GLY A 200 -35.52 51.67 -19.88
CA GLY A 200 -35.89 53.01 -20.37
C GLY A 200 -36.76 53.75 -19.36
#